data_f3bc5091429f5724b508fad9801d4168
#
_entry.id   f3bc5091429f5724b508fad9801d4168
#
_cell.length_a   1.000
_cell.length_b   1.000
_cell.length_c   1.000
_cell.angle_alpha   90.00
_cell.angle_beta   90.00
_cell.angle_gamma   90.00
#
_symmetry.space_group_name_H-M   'P 1'
#
loop_
_entity.id
_entity.type
_entity.pdbx_description
1 polymer ?
#
loop_
_entity_poly.entity_id
_entity_poly.type
_entity_poly.pdbx_seq_one_letter_code
_entity_poly.pdbx_strand_id
1 'polypeptide(L)'
;GAGSAGCVLANRLTSKEENKVLLLEAGGKDNYPWIHIPVGYYKTMHNPKVDWCFHTEKDETMNNSSIRYPRGKTLGGSSSINGLLWIRGQSNDYDNWRQMGNSGWGWNDVLPYFLKSENNELGKSEFHNDSGPIMVSNKKINLKMLDEFQNAAEECGIPKTNDFNTGDNTGIGFFQFTTNHNKSLLKLRCSAAKGYLNPVKKRNNLKIITNA
;
A
#
# COMPACT_ATOMS: atom_id res chain seq x y z
N GLY A 1 9.27 7.05 12.43
CA GLY A 1 8.85 7.53 11.11
C GLY A 1 7.36 7.39 10.88
N ALA A 2 6.78 8.29 10.12
CA ALA A 2 5.36 8.28 9.75
C ALA A 2 5.11 7.54 8.42
N GLY A 3 5.81 6.45 8.18
CA GLY A 3 5.54 5.51 7.08
C GLY A 3 4.29 4.66 7.34
N SER A 4 4.12 3.60 6.54
CA SER A 4 2.93 2.73 6.62
C SER A 4 2.69 2.20 8.04
N ALA A 5 3.71 1.60 8.67
CA ALA A 5 3.61 1.07 10.03
C ALA A 5 3.42 2.17 11.09
N GLY A 6 4.18 3.27 11.00
CA GLY A 6 4.09 4.37 11.97
C GLY A 6 2.73 5.05 11.98
N CYS A 7 2.09 5.22 10.83
CA CYS A 7 0.73 5.74 10.73
C CYS A 7 -0.28 4.82 11.43
N VAL A 8 -0.14 3.49 11.27
CA VAL A 8 -1.00 2.50 11.96
C VAL A 8 -0.77 2.56 13.46
N LEU A 9 0.48 2.54 13.92
CA LEU A 9 0.81 2.58 15.34
C LEU A 9 0.30 3.87 16.00
N ALA A 10 0.51 5.03 15.38
CA ALA A 10 0.01 6.30 15.89
C ALA A 10 -1.51 6.27 16.05
N ASN A 11 -2.24 5.73 15.06
CA ASN A 11 -3.69 5.60 15.13
C ASN A 11 -4.12 4.67 16.27
N ARG A 12 -3.53 3.47 16.36
CA ARG A 12 -3.96 2.43 17.30
C ARG A 12 -3.56 2.75 18.74
N LEU A 13 -2.34 3.22 18.97
CA LEU A 13 -1.88 3.54 20.31
C LEU A 13 -2.66 4.72 20.93
N THR A 14 -2.96 5.74 20.14
CA THR A 14 -3.71 6.91 20.62
C THR A 14 -5.22 6.68 20.74
N SER A 15 -5.72 5.47 20.44
CA SER A 15 -7.12 5.11 20.75
C SER A 15 -7.39 5.05 22.24
N LYS A 16 -6.34 4.82 23.04
CA LYS A 16 -6.36 4.89 24.49
C LYS A 16 -5.82 6.23 24.96
N GLU A 17 -6.59 7.00 25.72
CA GLU A 17 -6.25 8.37 26.12
C GLU A 17 -5.03 8.44 27.04
N GLU A 18 -4.79 7.40 27.82
CA GLU A 18 -3.62 7.28 28.68
C GLU A 18 -2.29 7.21 27.91
N ASN A 19 -2.31 6.74 26.67
CA ASN A 19 -1.10 6.65 25.84
C ASN A 19 -0.78 8.01 25.20
N LYS A 20 0.33 8.62 25.61
CA LYS A 20 0.88 9.82 24.94
C LYS A 20 1.86 9.39 23.85
N VAL A 21 1.59 9.74 22.59
CA VAL A 21 2.38 9.32 21.43
C VAL A 21 3.04 10.52 20.77
N LEU A 22 4.35 10.44 20.59
CA LEU A 22 5.15 11.35 19.75
C LEU A 22 5.53 10.62 18.46
N LEU A 23 5.04 11.11 17.32
CA LEU A 23 5.38 10.62 16.00
C LEU A 23 6.38 11.55 15.34
N LEU A 24 7.61 11.08 15.13
CA LEU A 24 8.68 11.80 14.44
C LEU A 24 8.78 11.35 12.99
N GLU A 25 8.83 12.30 12.06
CA GLU A 25 9.02 12.05 10.62
C GLU A 25 10.13 12.92 10.06
N ALA A 26 11.12 12.29 9.41
CA ALA A 26 12.24 12.99 8.80
C ALA A 26 11.82 13.88 7.61
N GLY A 27 10.78 13.44 6.89
CA GLY A 27 10.22 14.21 5.78
C GLY A 27 9.20 15.25 6.21
N GLY A 28 8.70 16.01 5.22
CA GLY A 28 7.67 17.01 5.40
C GLY A 28 6.25 16.44 5.45
N LYS A 29 5.28 17.35 5.45
CA LYS A 29 3.86 17.01 5.30
C LYS A 29 3.57 16.49 3.89
N ASP A 30 2.53 15.66 3.78
CA ASP A 30 2.04 15.08 2.53
C ASP A 30 1.16 16.06 1.71
N ASN A 31 1.56 17.34 1.65
CA ASN A 31 0.80 18.39 0.98
C ASN A 31 1.20 18.63 -0.49
N TYR A 32 2.20 17.90 -1.00
CA TYR A 32 2.59 17.98 -2.41
C TYR A 32 1.48 17.37 -3.29
N PRO A 33 0.85 18.13 -4.20
CA PRO A 33 -0.37 17.68 -4.90
C PRO A 33 -0.23 16.35 -5.63
N TRP A 34 0.95 16.07 -6.19
CA TRP A 34 1.22 14.84 -6.94
C TRP A 34 1.21 13.57 -6.07
N ILE A 35 1.33 13.70 -4.75
CA ILE A 35 1.12 12.57 -3.82
C ILE A 35 -0.31 12.04 -3.94
N HIS A 36 -1.29 12.93 -4.09
CA HIS A 36 -2.70 12.56 -4.03
C HIS A 36 -3.26 12.07 -5.37
N ILE A 37 -2.65 12.48 -6.48
CA ILE A 37 -3.07 12.10 -7.83
C ILE A 37 -2.40 10.77 -8.21
N PRO A 38 -3.15 9.70 -8.59
CA PRO A 38 -2.57 8.38 -8.85
C PRO A 38 -1.38 8.39 -9.83
N VAL A 39 -1.52 9.00 -11.00
CA VAL A 39 -0.42 9.11 -11.98
C VAL A 39 0.76 9.95 -11.46
N GLY A 40 0.55 10.70 -10.39
CA GLY A 40 1.56 11.55 -9.76
C GLY A 40 2.76 10.78 -9.19
N TYR A 41 2.69 9.45 -9.04
CA TYR A 41 3.83 8.68 -8.58
C TYR A 41 5.07 8.86 -9.47
N TYR A 42 4.91 9.10 -10.77
CA TYR A 42 6.01 9.47 -11.67
C TYR A 42 6.67 10.82 -11.33
N LYS A 43 5.96 11.71 -10.63
CA LYS A 43 6.47 13.02 -10.18
C LYS A 43 7.01 13.01 -8.76
N THR A 44 6.65 11.98 -7.98
CA THR A 44 7.08 11.84 -6.58
C THR A 44 8.30 10.96 -6.44
N MET A 45 8.40 9.87 -7.23
CA MET A 45 9.61 9.05 -7.28
C MET A 45 10.80 9.87 -7.79
N HIS A 46 11.95 9.73 -7.12
CA HIS A 46 13.19 10.47 -7.38
C HIS A 46 13.09 11.99 -7.21
N ASN A 47 12.04 12.47 -6.53
CA ASN A 47 11.91 13.87 -6.15
C ASN A 47 12.41 14.07 -4.71
N PRO A 48 13.55 14.75 -4.48
CA PRO A 48 14.17 14.87 -3.15
C PRO A 48 13.29 15.61 -2.12
N LYS A 49 12.23 16.28 -2.55
CA LYS A 49 11.24 16.88 -1.65
C LYS A 49 10.41 15.85 -0.88
N VAL A 50 10.19 14.65 -1.45
CA VAL A 50 9.30 13.62 -0.91
C VAL A 50 9.88 12.20 -1.01
N ASP A 51 11.08 12.04 -1.55
CA ASP A 51 11.81 10.79 -1.73
C ASP A 51 13.23 10.93 -1.16
N TRP A 52 13.74 9.88 -0.51
CA TRP A 52 15.13 9.79 -0.08
C TRP A 52 16.11 9.66 -1.25
N CYS A 53 15.62 9.29 -2.43
CA CYS A 53 16.41 9.10 -3.66
C CYS A 53 17.56 8.09 -3.50
N PHE A 54 17.36 7.02 -2.73
CA PHE A 54 18.39 6.00 -2.53
C PHE A 54 18.74 5.27 -3.83
N HIS A 55 19.95 4.73 -3.85
CA HIS A 55 20.44 3.83 -4.86
C HIS A 55 21.00 2.59 -4.16
N THR A 56 20.91 1.43 -4.80
CA THR A 56 21.59 0.23 -4.32
C THR A 56 23.11 0.36 -4.54
N GLU A 57 23.87 -0.41 -3.80
CA GLU A 57 25.27 -0.67 -4.16
C GLU A 57 25.35 -1.30 -5.57
N LYS A 58 26.49 -1.17 -6.21
CA LYS A 58 26.75 -1.84 -7.49
C LYS A 58 26.81 -3.36 -7.28
N ASP A 59 26.14 -4.11 -8.14
CA ASP A 59 26.10 -5.56 -8.10
C ASP A 59 26.77 -6.16 -9.34
N GLU A 60 27.79 -6.97 -9.14
CA GLU A 60 28.55 -7.62 -10.21
C GLU A 60 27.66 -8.55 -11.06
N THR A 61 26.69 -9.23 -10.43
CA THR A 61 25.73 -10.11 -11.13
C THR A 61 24.79 -9.34 -12.06
N MET A 62 24.70 -8.02 -11.88
CA MET A 62 23.91 -7.09 -12.68
C MET A 62 24.76 -6.13 -13.52
N ASN A 63 25.88 -6.59 -14.06
CA ASN A 63 26.83 -5.79 -14.82
C ASN A 63 27.29 -4.52 -14.08
N ASN A 64 27.56 -4.61 -12.81
CA ASN A 64 27.92 -3.50 -11.94
C ASN A 64 26.88 -2.34 -11.94
N SER A 65 25.61 -2.67 -12.18
CA SER A 65 24.53 -1.69 -12.18
C SER A 65 24.14 -1.31 -10.76
N SER A 66 23.78 -0.04 -10.58
CA SER A 66 23.13 0.49 -9.38
C SER A 66 21.70 0.83 -9.72
N ILE A 67 20.75 0.34 -8.91
CA ILE A 67 19.32 0.52 -9.13
C ILE A 67 18.83 1.67 -8.25
N ARG A 68 18.01 2.55 -8.83
CA ARG A 68 17.28 3.56 -8.06
C ARG A 68 16.25 2.89 -7.16
N TYR A 69 16.26 3.26 -5.87
CA TYR A 69 15.43 2.63 -4.86
C TYR A 69 14.57 3.66 -4.10
N PRO A 70 13.43 4.08 -4.68
CA PRO A 70 12.59 5.12 -4.09
C PRO A 70 12.09 4.75 -2.69
N ARG A 71 12.17 5.70 -1.76
CA ARG A 71 11.63 5.60 -0.40
C ARG A 71 11.02 6.93 0.00
N GLY A 72 9.75 6.91 0.39
CA GLY A 72 9.05 8.13 0.76
C GLY A 72 9.66 8.83 1.97
N LYS A 73 9.90 10.14 1.83
CA LYS A 73 10.36 11.07 2.85
C LYS A 73 9.28 12.11 3.11
N THR A 74 8.17 11.65 3.69
CA THR A 74 6.97 12.46 3.95
C THR A 74 6.02 11.69 4.86
N LEU A 75 4.99 12.35 5.41
CA LEU A 75 3.89 11.65 6.07
C LEU A 75 3.27 10.59 5.15
N GLY A 76 3.08 9.37 5.68
CA GLY A 76 2.67 8.20 4.91
C GLY A 76 3.84 7.41 4.31
N GLY A 77 5.06 7.96 4.31
CA GLY A 77 6.25 7.30 3.78
C GLY A 77 6.06 6.82 2.34
N SER A 78 6.52 5.61 2.02
CA SER A 78 6.42 5.05 0.68
C SER A 78 4.98 4.79 0.21
N SER A 79 3.99 4.68 1.11
CA SER A 79 2.58 4.62 0.70
C SER A 79 2.08 5.91 0.04
N SER A 80 2.78 7.03 0.25
CA SER A 80 2.50 8.33 -0.37
C SER A 80 3.11 8.49 -1.77
N ILE A 81 4.08 7.65 -2.16
CA ILE A 81 4.79 7.76 -3.43
C ILE A 81 4.81 6.49 -4.29
N ASN A 82 4.29 5.37 -3.80
CA ASN A 82 4.25 4.08 -4.51
C ASN A 82 3.28 4.10 -5.70
N GLY A 83 3.28 3.04 -6.50
CA GLY A 83 2.38 2.83 -7.64
C GLY A 83 0.95 2.40 -7.27
N LEU A 84 0.55 2.51 -6.01
CA LEU A 84 -0.81 2.27 -5.48
C LEU A 84 -1.32 0.82 -5.54
N LEU A 85 -0.62 -0.13 -6.10
CA LEU A 85 -1.08 -1.50 -6.22
C LEU A 85 -1.43 -2.09 -4.84
N TRP A 86 -2.61 -2.72 -4.76
CA TRP A 86 -3.08 -3.45 -3.59
C TRP A 86 -3.00 -4.94 -3.86
N ILE A 87 -2.00 -5.58 -3.30
CA ILE A 87 -1.75 -7.01 -3.45
C ILE A 87 -1.14 -7.55 -2.16
N ARG A 88 -1.56 -8.76 -1.80
CA ARG A 88 -1.01 -9.55 -0.69
C ARG A 88 -0.06 -10.61 -1.22
N GLY A 89 0.78 -11.16 -0.36
CA GLY A 89 1.48 -12.41 -0.64
C GLY A 89 0.50 -13.57 -0.75
N GLN A 90 0.97 -14.69 -1.30
CA GLN A 90 0.21 -15.94 -1.34
C GLN A 90 0.13 -16.56 0.06
N SER A 91 -0.85 -17.43 0.28
CA SER A 91 -0.97 -18.18 1.54
C SER A 91 0.32 -18.94 1.88
N ASN A 92 0.96 -19.52 0.88
CA ASN A 92 2.23 -20.24 1.06
C ASN A 92 3.39 -19.36 1.53
N ASP A 93 3.43 -18.07 1.18
CA ASP A 93 4.49 -17.16 1.65
C ASP A 93 4.47 -17.05 3.17
N TYR A 94 3.28 -16.85 3.74
CA TYR A 94 3.07 -16.71 5.18
C TYR A 94 3.21 -18.05 5.90
N ASP A 95 2.68 -19.12 5.33
CA ASP A 95 2.79 -20.47 5.92
C ASP A 95 4.25 -20.95 5.94
N ASN A 96 5.06 -20.60 4.94
CA ASN A 96 6.49 -20.82 4.96
C ASN A 96 7.18 -20.04 6.10
N TRP A 97 6.80 -18.77 6.33
CA TRP A 97 7.33 -18.02 7.48
C TRP A 97 7.01 -18.72 8.79
N ARG A 98 5.78 -19.19 8.97
CA ARG A 98 5.40 -19.97 10.15
C ARG A 98 6.24 -21.24 10.30
N GLN A 99 6.44 -21.98 9.22
CA GLN A 99 7.26 -23.21 9.21
C GLN A 99 8.73 -22.94 9.55
N MET A 100 9.25 -21.77 9.17
CA MET A 100 10.60 -21.31 9.53
C MET A 100 10.73 -20.89 11.00
N GLY A 101 9.71 -21.11 11.83
CA GLY A 101 9.72 -20.83 13.27
C GLY A 101 9.05 -19.53 13.66
N ASN A 102 8.47 -18.77 12.72
CA ASN A 102 7.75 -17.53 13.02
C ASN A 102 6.30 -17.83 13.38
N SER A 103 6.05 -18.33 14.59
CA SER A 103 4.70 -18.61 15.08
C SER A 103 3.81 -17.35 15.01
N GLY A 104 2.56 -17.50 14.61
CA GLY A 104 1.62 -16.37 14.45
C GLY A 104 1.75 -15.61 13.12
N TRP A 105 2.56 -16.10 12.16
CA TRP A 105 2.74 -15.50 10.84
C TRP A 105 2.20 -16.35 9.69
N GLY A 106 1.45 -17.43 9.96
CA GLY A 106 0.76 -18.19 8.92
C GLY A 106 -0.39 -17.41 8.29
N TRP A 107 -0.85 -17.86 7.14
CA TRP A 107 -1.94 -17.19 6.40
C TRP A 107 -3.16 -16.89 7.28
N ASN A 108 -3.64 -17.87 8.01
CA ASN A 108 -4.80 -17.70 8.90
C ASN A 108 -4.54 -16.72 10.05
N ASP A 109 -3.28 -16.55 10.45
CA ASP A 109 -2.90 -15.59 11.51
C ASP A 109 -2.90 -14.15 10.97
N VAL A 110 -2.45 -13.93 9.73
CA VAL A 110 -2.26 -12.59 9.15
C VAL A 110 -3.49 -12.07 8.40
N LEU A 111 -4.31 -12.95 7.82
CA LEU A 111 -5.52 -12.58 7.07
C LEU A 111 -6.47 -11.65 7.86
N PRO A 112 -6.75 -11.86 9.16
CA PRO A 112 -7.59 -10.94 9.93
C PRO A 112 -7.05 -9.49 9.98
N TYR A 113 -5.73 -9.30 9.93
CA TYR A 113 -5.12 -7.97 9.91
C TYR A 113 -5.21 -7.31 8.54
N PHE A 114 -5.12 -8.09 7.45
CA PHE A 114 -5.42 -7.57 6.10
C PHE A 114 -6.86 -7.10 6.02
N LEU A 115 -7.81 -7.92 6.45
CA LEU A 115 -9.23 -7.55 6.49
C LEU A 115 -9.49 -6.31 7.35
N LYS A 116 -8.85 -6.22 8.53
CA LYS A 116 -8.97 -5.07 9.43
C LYS A 116 -8.47 -3.77 8.81
N SER A 117 -7.52 -3.82 7.89
CA SER A 117 -6.94 -2.64 7.24
C SER A 117 -7.73 -2.19 6.01
N GLU A 118 -8.50 -3.07 5.39
CA GLU A 118 -9.07 -2.89 4.07
C GLU A 118 -10.50 -2.33 4.12
N ASN A 119 -10.77 -1.40 3.21
CA ASN A 119 -12.11 -0.95 2.81
C ASN A 119 -12.22 -1.13 1.30
N ASN A 120 -12.68 -2.32 0.87
CA ASN A 120 -12.72 -2.71 -0.52
C ASN A 120 -14.02 -2.31 -1.19
N GLU A 121 -13.94 -1.77 -2.40
CA GLU A 121 -15.10 -1.39 -3.24
C GLU A 121 -16.00 -2.60 -3.59
N LEU A 122 -15.46 -3.82 -3.55
CA LEU A 122 -16.21 -5.07 -3.79
C LEU A 122 -17.09 -5.49 -2.60
N GLY A 123 -16.90 -4.88 -1.43
CA GLY A 123 -17.62 -5.23 -0.21
C GLY A 123 -16.97 -6.37 0.58
N LYS A 124 -17.74 -6.95 1.49
CA LYS A 124 -17.29 -8.04 2.37
C LYS A 124 -17.31 -9.39 1.71
N SER A 125 -16.27 -10.18 1.95
CA SER A 125 -16.18 -11.59 1.62
C SER A 125 -15.26 -12.31 2.62
N GLU A 126 -14.93 -13.57 2.36
CA GLU A 126 -13.90 -14.30 3.11
C GLU A 126 -12.54 -13.59 3.05
N PHE A 127 -12.22 -12.97 1.91
CA PHE A 127 -10.92 -12.34 1.66
C PHE A 127 -10.94 -10.82 1.67
N HIS A 128 -12.11 -10.18 1.78
CA HIS A 128 -12.25 -8.73 1.74
C HIS A 128 -13.08 -8.17 2.89
N ASN A 129 -12.83 -6.90 3.21
CA ASN A 129 -13.62 -6.12 4.15
C ASN A 129 -13.90 -4.73 3.59
N ASP A 130 -15.00 -4.10 4.01
CA ASP A 130 -15.50 -2.81 3.52
C ASP A 130 -15.48 -1.68 4.56
N SER A 131 -14.81 -1.89 5.70
CA SER A 131 -14.87 -0.98 6.85
C SER A 131 -13.52 -0.58 7.42
N GLY A 132 -12.42 -1.02 6.81
CA GLY A 132 -11.07 -0.63 7.23
C GLY A 132 -10.70 0.78 6.77
N PRO A 133 -9.56 1.31 7.25
CA PRO A 133 -9.14 2.68 6.95
C PRO A 133 -8.52 2.87 5.56
N ILE A 134 -8.04 1.80 4.91
CA ILE A 134 -7.42 1.88 3.57
C ILE A 134 -8.47 1.56 2.51
N MET A 135 -8.86 2.59 1.78
CA MET A 135 -9.77 2.43 0.65
C MET A 135 -9.07 1.75 -0.52
N VAL A 136 -9.70 0.70 -1.02
CA VAL A 136 -9.23 -0.12 -2.15
C VAL A 136 -10.29 -0.12 -3.23
N SER A 137 -9.91 0.16 -4.46
CA SER A 137 -10.85 0.25 -5.57
C SER A 137 -10.35 -0.45 -6.83
N ASN A 138 -11.28 -0.84 -7.68
CA ASN A 138 -11.00 -1.47 -8.96
C ASN A 138 -10.60 -0.45 -10.03
N LYS A 139 -9.99 -0.95 -11.11
CA LYS A 139 -9.75 -0.14 -12.31
C LYS A 139 -11.08 0.39 -12.88
N LYS A 140 -11.03 1.59 -13.46
CA LYS A 140 -12.19 2.15 -14.20
C LYS A 140 -11.94 2.30 -15.71
N ILE A 141 -10.71 2.05 -16.15
CA ILE A 141 -10.33 2.21 -17.56
C ILE A 141 -10.42 0.83 -18.22
N ASN A 142 -11.27 0.72 -19.21
CA ASN A 142 -11.33 -0.45 -20.10
C ASN A 142 -10.60 -0.10 -21.40
N LEU A 143 -9.54 -0.83 -21.68
CA LEU A 143 -8.83 -0.79 -22.94
C LEU A 143 -8.93 -2.18 -23.59
N LYS A 144 -9.48 -2.25 -24.79
CA LYS A 144 -9.65 -3.52 -25.53
C LYS A 144 -8.35 -4.32 -25.61
N MET A 145 -7.22 -3.65 -25.78
CA MET A 145 -5.91 -4.30 -25.82
C MET A 145 -5.56 -5.06 -24.55
N LEU A 146 -6.03 -4.61 -23.37
CA LEU A 146 -5.79 -5.34 -22.11
C LEU A 146 -6.65 -6.61 -22.02
N ASP A 147 -7.85 -6.58 -22.57
CA ASP A 147 -8.73 -7.73 -22.62
C ASP A 147 -8.16 -8.76 -23.60
N GLU A 148 -7.68 -8.32 -24.78
CA GLU A 148 -7.00 -9.19 -25.76
C GLU A 148 -5.71 -9.81 -25.17
N PHE A 149 -4.94 -9.04 -24.39
CA PHE A 149 -3.75 -9.57 -23.71
C PHE A 149 -4.11 -10.67 -22.71
N GLN A 150 -5.21 -10.51 -21.94
CA GLN A 150 -5.68 -11.56 -21.04
C GLN A 150 -6.16 -12.81 -21.79
N ASN A 151 -6.85 -12.62 -22.94
CA ASN A 151 -7.28 -13.74 -23.79
C ASN A 151 -6.07 -14.52 -24.33
N ALA A 152 -5.07 -13.83 -24.85
CA ALA A 152 -3.84 -14.46 -25.34
C ALA A 152 -3.09 -15.22 -24.24
N ALA A 153 -3.06 -14.72 -23.02
CA ALA A 153 -2.47 -15.42 -21.88
C ALA A 153 -3.24 -16.70 -21.55
N GLU A 154 -4.59 -16.66 -21.60
CA GLU A 154 -5.44 -17.83 -21.37
C GLU A 154 -5.23 -18.89 -22.45
N GLU A 155 -5.09 -18.49 -23.72
CA GLU A 155 -4.74 -19.40 -24.83
C GLU A 155 -3.37 -20.07 -24.62
N CYS A 156 -2.44 -19.40 -23.90
CA CYS A 156 -1.15 -19.96 -23.51
C CYS A 156 -1.21 -20.80 -22.22
N GLY A 157 -2.40 -21.07 -21.68
CA GLY A 157 -2.59 -21.88 -20.47
C GLY A 157 -2.44 -21.13 -19.14
N ILE A 158 -2.36 -19.78 -19.15
CA ILE A 158 -2.33 -18.97 -17.94
C ILE A 158 -3.78 -18.64 -17.55
N PRO A 159 -4.26 -19.12 -16.38
CA PRO A 159 -5.66 -18.91 -15.98
C PRO A 159 -5.96 -17.43 -15.72
N LYS A 160 -7.16 -16.99 -16.06
CA LYS A 160 -7.64 -15.68 -15.63
C LYS A 160 -7.99 -15.67 -14.16
N THR A 161 -7.64 -14.60 -13.47
CA THR A 161 -8.10 -14.34 -12.11
C THR A 161 -8.78 -12.98 -12.03
N ASN A 162 -9.85 -12.91 -11.25
CA ASN A 162 -10.54 -11.65 -10.94
C ASN A 162 -10.02 -11.01 -9.66
N ASP A 163 -9.21 -11.75 -8.89
CA ASP A 163 -8.72 -11.29 -7.59
C ASP A 163 -7.42 -12.01 -7.20
N PHE A 164 -6.36 -11.24 -7.02
CA PHE A 164 -5.06 -11.74 -6.55
C PHE A 164 -4.96 -11.81 -5.02
N ASN A 165 -5.99 -11.43 -4.27
CA ASN A 165 -5.92 -11.29 -2.81
C ASN A 165 -6.61 -12.43 -2.05
N THR A 166 -6.90 -13.53 -2.72
CA THR A 166 -7.57 -14.71 -2.15
C THR A 166 -6.62 -15.73 -1.49
N GLY A 167 -5.32 -15.44 -1.46
CA GLY A 167 -4.28 -16.36 -0.98
C GLY A 167 -3.64 -17.17 -2.10
N ASP A 168 -4.13 -17.05 -3.33
CA ASP A 168 -3.52 -17.57 -4.56
C ASP A 168 -3.34 -16.41 -5.56
N ASN A 169 -2.10 -16.17 -6.00
CA ASN A 169 -1.75 -15.11 -6.96
C ASN A 169 -1.50 -15.69 -8.37
N THR A 170 -1.90 -16.94 -8.63
CA THR A 170 -1.72 -17.58 -9.93
C THR A 170 -2.67 -17.00 -10.96
N GLY A 171 -2.14 -16.62 -12.12
CA GLY A 171 -2.96 -16.21 -13.25
C GLY A 171 -2.67 -14.81 -13.78
N ILE A 172 -3.56 -14.35 -14.66
CA ILE A 172 -3.57 -13.02 -15.24
C ILE A 172 -4.86 -12.29 -14.85
N GLY A 173 -4.74 -11.05 -14.40
CA GLY A 173 -5.88 -10.24 -13.97
C GLY A 173 -5.51 -8.78 -13.78
N PHE A 174 -6.45 -8.00 -13.28
CA PHE A 174 -6.24 -6.59 -12.98
C PHE A 174 -6.02 -6.39 -11.49
N PHE A 175 -5.00 -5.61 -11.16
CA PHE A 175 -4.77 -5.20 -9.77
C PHE A 175 -5.82 -4.22 -9.29
N GLN A 176 -6.09 -4.27 -8.00
CA GLN A 176 -6.78 -3.24 -7.26
C GLN A 176 -5.80 -2.13 -6.84
N PHE A 177 -6.33 -0.96 -6.49
CA PHE A 177 -5.53 0.21 -6.17
C PHE A 177 -5.95 0.83 -4.84
N THR A 178 -4.98 1.34 -4.07
CA THR A 178 -5.23 2.11 -2.85
C THR A 178 -5.70 3.52 -3.21
N THR A 179 -6.95 3.60 -3.68
CA THR A 179 -7.62 4.86 -4.05
C THR A 179 -9.01 4.93 -3.43
N ASN A 180 -9.53 6.18 -3.29
CA ASN A 180 -10.87 6.39 -2.76
C ASN A 180 -11.96 5.83 -3.68
N HIS A 181 -13.15 5.60 -3.11
CA HIS A 181 -14.31 5.04 -3.80
C HIS A 181 -15.13 6.10 -4.58
N ASN A 182 -14.57 7.27 -4.86
CA ASN A 182 -15.26 8.29 -5.63
C ASN A 182 -15.71 7.76 -6.98
N LYS A 183 -16.97 8.03 -7.33
CA LYS A 183 -17.56 7.71 -8.65
C LYS A 183 -16.94 8.55 -9.78
N SER A 184 -16.25 9.65 -9.43
CA SER A 184 -15.49 10.46 -10.39
C SER A 184 -14.37 9.66 -11.04
N LEU A 185 -14.04 10.01 -12.29
CA LEU A 185 -12.86 9.47 -12.98
C LEU A 185 -11.56 9.80 -12.25
N LEU A 186 -11.50 10.90 -11.51
CA LEU A 186 -10.37 11.27 -10.67
C LEU A 186 -10.48 10.61 -9.30
N LYS A 187 -9.99 9.37 -9.19
CA LYS A 187 -9.76 8.75 -7.88
C LYS A 187 -8.50 9.33 -7.27
N LEU A 188 -8.51 9.55 -5.96
CA LEU A 188 -7.34 10.05 -5.22
C LEU A 188 -6.72 8.93 -4.40
N ARG A 189 -5.39 8.99 -4.22
CA ARG A 189 -4.62 8.06 -3.39
C ARG A 189 -5.17 7.99 -1.97
N CYS A 190 -5.28 6.78 -1.44
CA CYS A 190 -5.46 6.48 -0.03
C CYS A 190 -4.14 5.96 0.56
N SER A 191 -3.23 6.87 0.93
CA SER A 191 -1.99 6.52 1.61
C SER A 191 -2.27 6.12 3.07
N ALA A 192 -1.27 5.54 3.76
CA ALA A 192 -1.36 5.26 5.19
C ALA A 192 -1.59 6.54 6.02
N ALA A 193 -1.00 7.68 5.62
CA ALA A 193 -1.31 8.96 6.25
C ALA A 193 -2.79 9.33 6.07
N LYS A 194 -3.34 9.13 4.87
CA LYS A 194 -4.75 9.43 4.58
C LYS A 194 -5.70 8.55 5.37
N GLY A 195 -5.45 7.23 5.38
CA GLY A 195 -6.34 6.26 6.02
C GLY A 195 -6.21 6.23 7.55
N TYR A 196 -5.00 6.28 8.08
CA TYR A 196 -4.77 6.10 9.51
C TYR A 196 -4.47 7.39 10.27
N LEU A 197 -3.59 8.25 9.74
CA LEU A 197 -3.08 9.39 10.50
C LEU A 197 -4.02 10.61 10.47
N ASN A 198 -4.55 10.96 9.31
CA ASN A 198 -5.43 12.13 9.14
C ASN A 198 -6.68 12.09 10.03
N PRO A 199 -7.36 10.94 10.24
CA PRO A 199 -8.51 10.87 11.13
C PRO A 199 -8.19 11.19 12.59
N VAL A 200 -6.94 10.96 13.01
CA VAL A 200 -6.53 11.04 14.43
C VAL A 200 -5.55 12.16 14.75
N LYS A 201 -5.07 12.90 13.76
CA LYS A 201 -4.03 13.95 13.92
C LYS A 201 -4.39 15.06 14.87
N LYS A 202 -5.67 15.21 15.24
CA LYS A 202 -6.16 16.21 16.19
C LYS A 202 -6.35 15.66 17.62
N ARG A 203 -6.02 14.39 17.87
CA ARG A 203 -6.12 13.81 19.22
C ARG A 203 -5.13 14.51 20.16
N ASN A 204 -5.56 14.86 21.37
CA ASN A 204 -4.74 15.56 22.35
C ASN A 204 -3.52 14.76 22.82
N ASN A 205 -3.59 13.42 22.72
CA ASN A 205 -2.54 12.49 23.09
C ASN A 205 -1.62 12.09 21.93
N LEU A 206 -1.73 12.77 20.77
CA LEU A 206 -0.86 12.58 19.61
C LEU A 206 -0.13 13.88 19.25
N LYS A 207 1.20 13.87 19.29
CA LYS A 207 2.04 14.94 18.76
C LYS A 207 2.79 14.44 17.52
N ILE A 208 2.70 15.17 16.42
CA ILE A 208 3.39 14.87 15.16
C ILE A 208 4.41 15.95 14.89
N ILE A 209 5.68 15.58 14.70
CA ILE A 209 6.77 16.48 14.30
C ILE A 209 7.31 15.99 12.96
N THR A 210 7.30 16.87 11.97
CA THR A 210 7.87 16.63 10.63
C THR A 210 9.17 17.41 10.48
N ASN A 211 10.03 17.00 9.55
CA ASN A 211 11.40 17.51 9.36
C ASN A 211 12.26 17.35 10.63
N ALA A 212 12.11 16.21 11.31
CA ALA A 212 12.79 15.88 12.56
C ALA A 212 14.14 15.17 12.31
#